data_aa3006587e4c12ba34eb09aa2b6b67ef
#
_entry.id   aa3006587e4c12ba34eb09aa2b6b67ef
#
_cell.length_a   1.000
_cell.length_b   1.000
_cell.length_c   1.000
_cell.angle_alpha   90.00
_cell.angle_beta   90.00
_cell.angle_gamma   90.00
#
_symmetry.space_group_name_H-M   'P 1'
#
loop_
_entity.id
_entity.type
_entity.pdbx_description
1 polymer ?
#
loop_
_entity_poly.entity_id
_entity_poly.type
_entity_poly.pdbx_seq_one_letter_code
_entity_poly.pdbx_strand_id
1 'polypeptide(L)'
;MTAGIRDMTLKLLAEREGGATICPSEVARAIASNDNWREAMPAVHCVIDNLVADGLVRLSWKGKTLPTRAGPYRIGLSADG
;
A
#
# COMPACT_ATOMS: atom_id res chain seq x y z
N MET A 1 1.16 16.96 -0.32
CA MET A 1 0.48 16.73 0.96
C MET A 1 0.55 15.27 1.32
N THR A 2 0.98 15.00 2.53
CA THR A 2 1.17 13.62 2.98
C THR A 2 -0.11 12.81 3.02
N ALA A 3 -1.25 13.48 3.20
CA ALA A 3 -2.54 12.82 3.19
C ALA A 3 -2.82 12.10 1.86
N GLY A 4 -2.21 12.57 0.79
CA GLY A 4 -2.46 12.00 -0.53
C GLY A 4 -2.07 10.53 -0.67
N ILE A 5 -0.95 10.12 -0.07
CA ILE A 5 -0.48 8.74 -0.19
C ILE A 5 -1.43 7.80 0.55
N ARG A 6 -1.79 8.17 1.78
CA ARG A 6 -2.71 7.36 2.59
C ARG A 6 -4.06 7.24 1.89
N ASP A 7 -4.61 8.37 1.47
CA ASP A 7 -5.92 8.39 0.84
C ASP A 7 -5.91 7.62 -0.48
N MET A 8 -4.85 7.77 -1.27
CA MET A 8 -4.74 7.06 -2.53
C MET A 8 -4.64 5.55 -2.31
N THR A 9 -3.88 5.12 -1.30
CA THR A 9 -3.75 3.70 -0.99
C THR A 9 -5.12 3.10 -0.65
N LEU A 10 -5.84 3.76 0.25
CA LEU A 10 -7.15 3.29 0.67
C LEU A 10 -8.17 3.33 -0.47
N LYS A 11 -8.09 4.36 -1.31
CA LYS A 11 -8.96 4.48 -2.48
C LYS A 11 -8.73 3.33 -3.46
N LEU A 12 -7.46 3.06 -3.78
CA LEU A 12 -7.14 1.97 -4.71
C LEU A 12 -7.63 0.62 -4.18
N LEU A 13 -7.48 0.40 -2.87
CA LEU A 13 -7.96 -0.83 -2.26
C LEU A 13 -9.49 -0.91 -2.29
N ALA A 14 -10.15 0.22 -2.06
CA ALA A 14 -11.62 0.25 -2.08
C ALA A 14 -12.18 -0.01 -3.47
N GLU A 15 -11.43 0.31 -4.51
CA GLU A 15 -11.86 0.09 -5.89
C GLU A 15 -11.67 -1.35 -6.35
N ARG A 16 -10.93 -2.16 -5.59
CA ARG A 16 -10.74 -3.57 -5.90
C ARG A 16 -11.83 -4.40 -5.23
N GLU A 17 -12.05 -5.59 -5.75
CA GLU A 17 -12.95 -6.53 -5.10
C GLU A 17 -12.36 -6.99 -3.77
N GLY A 18 -13.21 -7.40 -2.85
CA GLY A 18 -12.78 -7.88 -1.55
C GLY A 18 -11.73 -8.98 -1.67
N GLY A 19 -10.67 -8.85 -0.91
CA GLY A 19 -9.57 -9.80 -0.94
C GLY A 19 -8.49 -9.52 -1.97
N ALA A 20 -8.72 -8.57 -2.89
CA ALA A 20 -7.71 -8.20 -3.88
C ALA A 20 -6.61 -7.38 -3.22
N THR A 21 -5.42 -7.45 -3.80
CA THR A 21 -4.27 -6.71 -3.30
C THR A 21 -3.74 -5.77 -4.38
N ILE A 22 -2.98 -4.77 -3.94
CA ILE A 22 -2.31 -3.85 -4.84
C ILE A 22 -0.81 -3.86 -4.56
N CYS A 23 -0.04 -3.42 -5.54
CA CYS A 23 1.39 -3.29 -5.42
C CYS A 23 1.72 -1.89 -4.89
N PRO A 24 2.75 -1.72 -4.04
CA PRO A 24 3.10 -0.37 -3.60
C PRO A 24 3.46 0.56 -4.75
N SER A 25 4.00 0.03 -5.85
CA SER A 25 4.29 0.85 -7.02
C SER A 25 3.02 1.42 -7.67
N GLU A 26 1.88 0.75 -7.53
CA GLU A 26 0.61 1.31 -8.02
C GLU A 26 0.27 2.60 -7.29
N VAL A 27 0.51 2.63 -5.98
CA VAL A 27 0.29 3.85 -5.19
C VAL A 27 1.24 4.94 -5.65
N ALA A 28 2.53 4.61 -5.79
CA ALA A 28 3.52 5.58 -6.20
C ALA A 28 3.19 6.17 -7.58
N ARG A 29 2.77 5.33 -8.51
CA ARG A 29 2.41 5.79 -9.84
C ARG A 29 1.14 6.64 -9.85
N ALA A 30 0.26 6.41 -8.90
CA ALA A 30 -0.98 7.18 -8.82
C ALA A 30 -0.75 8.59 -8.27
N ILE A 31 0.26 8.77 -7.42
CA ILE A 31 0.54 10.07 -6.80
C ILE A 31 1.65 10.84 -7.52
N ALA A 32 2.52 10.16 -8.24
CA ALA A 32 3.63 10.80 -8.95
C ALA A 32 3.48 10.50 -10.44
N SER A 33 3.74 11.50 -11.26
CA SER A 33 3.61 11.34 -12.70
C SER A 33 4.87 10.78 -13.33
N ASN A 34 4.69 10.03 -14.40
CA ASN A 34 5.78 9.58 -15.26
C ASN A 34 6.85 8.78 -14.51
N ASP A 35 8.08 9.16 -14.70
CA ASP A 35 9.22 8.42 -14.17
C ASP A 35 9.53 8.75 -12.72
N ASN A 36 8.80 9.69 -12.13
CA ASN A 36 9.07 10.14 -10.76
C ASN A 36 8.52 9.19 -9.70
N TRP A 37 7.75 8.17 -10.10
CA TRP A 37 7.13 7.27 -9.12
C TRP A 37 8.15 6.54 -8.26
N ARG A 38 9.35 6.26 -8.81
CA ARG A 38 10.39 5.58 -8.03
C ARG A 38 10.87 6.44 -6.88
N GLU A 39 10.90 7.74 -7.07
CA GLU A 39 11.31 8.68 -6.02
C GLU A 39 10.27 8.77 -4.90
N ALA A 40 9.02 8.43 -5.20
CA ALA A 40 7.95 8.44 -4.21
C ALA A 40 7.94 7.16 -3.36
N MET A 41 8.62 6.11 -3.78
CA MET A 41 8.56 4.83 -3.07
C MET A 41 8.94 4.89 -1.60
N PRO A 42 10.01 5.60 -1.18
CA PRO A 42 10.31 5.68 0.25
C PRO A 42 9.16 6.25 1.08
N ALA A 43 8.50 7.29 0.56
CA ALA A 43 7.35 7.88 1.25
C ALA A 43 6.17 6.92 1.27
N VAL A 44 5.94 6.20 0.18
CA VAL A 44 4.89 5.19 0.10
C VAL A 44 5.13 4.11 1.16
N HIS A 45 6.35 3.57 1.23
CA HIS A 45 6.66 2.55 2.22
C HIS A 45 6.41 3.02 3.65
N CYS A 46 6.77 4.27 3.93
CA CYS A 46 6.57 4.84 5.26
C CYS A 46 5.08 4.90 5.61
N VAL A 47 4.25 5.37 4.68
CA VAL A 47 2.80 5.47 4.90
C VAL A 47 2.19 4.06 5.05
N ILE A 48 2.64 3.11 4.24
CA ILE A 48 2.16 1.74 4.34
C ILE A 48 2.48 1.16 5.72
N ASP A 49 3.68 1.40 6.24
CA ASP A 49 4.04 0.94 7.59
C ASP A 49 3.07 1.50 8.62
N ASN A 50 2.69 2.76 8.49
CA ASN A 50 1.73 3.39 9.40
C ASN A 50 0.34 2.76 9.26
N LEU A 51 -0.09 2.45 8.04
CA LEU A 51 -1.39 1.82 7.82
C LEU A 51 -1.42 0.41 8.42
N VAL A 52 -0.32 -0.32 8.35
CA VAL A 52 -0.21 -1.62 8.99
C VAL A 52 -0.31 -1.48 10.50
N ALA A 53 0.40 -0.52 11.06
CA ALA A 53 0.37 -0.27 12.51
C ALA A 53 -1.04 0.11 12.99
N ASP A 54 -1.80 0.80 12.14
CA ASP A 54 -3.18 1.19 12.46
C ASP A 54 -4.18 0.05 12.23
N GLY A 55 -3.74 -1.09 11.70
CA GLY A 55 -4.61 -2.23 11.46
C GLY A 55 -5.53 -2.08 10.26
N LEU A 56 -5.27 -1.12 9.38
CA LEU A 56 -6.13 -0.86 8.22
C LEU A 56 -5.77 -1.71 7.02
N VAL A 57 -4.52 -2.09 6.89
CA VAL A 57 -4.06 -2.93 5.78
C VAL A 57 -3.18 -4.04 6.31
N ARG A 58 -3.03 -5.09 5.51
CA ARG A 58 -2.08 -6.15 5.79
C ARG A 58 -1.19 -6.35 4.58
N LEU A 59 0.00 -6.86 4.85
CA LEU A 59 0.97 -7.14 3.81
C LEU A 59 1.03 -8.63 3.55
N SER A 60 1.27 -9.00 2.30
CA SER A 60 1.42 -10.39 1.92
C SER A 60 2.41 -10.52 0.78
N TRP A 61 2.92 -11.71 0.62
CA TRP A 61 3.77 -12.03 -0.54
C TRP A 61 3.62 -13.52 -0.83
N LYS A 62 3.29 -13.81 -2.08
CA LYS A 62 3.10 -15.19 -2.55
C LYS A 62 2.12 -15.97 -1.67
N GLY A 63 1.04 -15.30 -1.29
CA GLY A 63 -0.03 -15.91 -0.51
C GLY A 63 0.21 -15.98 0.99
N LYS A 64 1.33 -15.49 1.47
CA LYS A 64 1.65 -15.52 2.90
C LYS A 64 1.57 -14.12 3.48
N THR A 65 0.91 -13.99 4.63
CA THR A 65 0.82 -12.73 5.35
C THR A 65 2.17 -12.40 5.98
N LEU A 66 2.59 -11.15 5.82
CA LEU A 66 3.84 -10.66 6.40
C LEU A 66 3.53 -9.80 7.60
N PRO A 67 4.19 -10.02 8.75
CA PRO A 67 3.97 -9.17 9.93
C PRO A 67 4.54 -7.78 9.76
N THR A 68 5.63 -7.66 9.02
CA THR A 68 6.26 -6.37 8.73
C THR A 68 6.77 -6.38 7.29
N ARG A 69 7.05 -5.18 6.81
CA ARG A 69 7.60 -5.02 5.47
C ARG A 69 9.03 -5.57 5.43
N ALA A 70 9.25 -6.54 4.54
CA ALA A 70 10.55 -7.16 4.37
C ALA A 70 10.65 -7.67 2.94
N GLY A 71 11.34 -6.92 2.08
CA GLY A 71 11.43 -7.25 0.67
C GLY A 71 10.14 -6.99 -0.07
N PRO A 72 9.88 -7.70 -1.17
CA PRO A 72 8.65 -7.49 -1.95
C PRO A 72 7.40 -7.80 -1.15
N TYR A 73 6.34 -7.05 -1.41
CA TYR A 73 5.07 -7.26 -0.71
C TYR A 73 3.92 -6.73 -1.53
N ARG A 74 2.72 -7.17 -1.17
CA ARG A 74 1.47 -6.64 -1.71
C ARG A 74 0.63 -6.15 -0.55
N ILE A 75 -0.27 -5.21 -0.84
CA ILE A 75 -1.08 -4.53 0.16
C ILE A 75 -2.53 -4.93 -0.01
N GLY A 76 -3.17 -5.36 1.06
CA GLY A 76 -4.59 -5.69 1.06
C GLY A 76 -5.28 -5.04 2.24
N LEU A 77 -6.61 -4.91 2.15
CA LEU A 77 -7.38 -4.42 3.29
C LEU A 77 -7.38 -5.46 4.39
N SER A 78 -7.25 -5.01 5.63
CA SER A 78 -7.33 -5.92 6.77
C SER A 78 -8.75 -6.44 6.89
N ALA A 79 -8.88 -7.77 7.02
CA ALA A 79 -10.19 -8.39 7.14
C ALA A 79 -10.87 -8.03 8.46
N ASP A 80 -10.08 -7.67 9.46
CA ASP A 80 -10.58 -7.31 10.78
C ASP A 80 -10.74 -5.81 10.97
N GLY A 81 -10.39 -5.05 9.95
CA GLY A 81 -10.46 -3.59 9.99
C GLY A 81 -11.85 -3.02 9.89
#